data_1067f339f48f298f31bece13a366bb79
#
_entry.id   1067f339f48f298f31bece13a366bb79
#
_cell.length_a   1.000
_cell.length_b   1.000
_cell.length_c   1.000
_cell.angle_alpha   90.00
_cell.angle_beta   90.00
_cell.angle_gamma   90.00
#
_symmetry.space_group_name_H-M   'P 1'
#
loop_
_entity.id
_entity.type
_entity.pdbx_description
1 polymer ?
#
loop_
_entity_poly.entity_id
_entity_poly.type
_entity_poly.pdbx_seq_one_letter_code
_entity_poly.pdbx_strand_id
1 'polypeptide(L)'
;TNPTKLCNTFESVKHEKVNRMTITSYLGYLCESFLIERSSQYDIKGKKYIDSPYKYYFCDCGLRNARLNFRQIEFTHLLENVIYNELLIRGFNVDIGVVTKQVRIDDGSRIRRNYEIDFVCNQGSRRYYIQSAYRMIDEEKVRQEEASLRNIDDSFKKIIILGESTPVIHNEYGI
;
A
#
# COMPACT_ATOMS: atom_id res chain seq x y z
N THR A 1 -5.76 -0.67 6.23
CA THR A 1 -6.63 -0.84 7.41
C THR A 1 -7.66 0.26 7.43
N ASN A 2 -8.92 -0.04 7.75
CA ASN A 2 -9.95 0.98 7.91
C ASN A 2 -10.60 0.88 9.31
N PRO A 3 -11.22 1.96 9.83
CA PRO A 3 -11.82 1.96 11.15
C PRO A 3 -12.86 0.86 11.36
N THR A 4 -13.66 0.53 10.35
CA THR A 4 -14.67 -0.54 10.42
C THR A 4 -14.03 -1.92 10.65
N LYS A 5 -12.93 -2.21 9.92
CA LYS A 5 -12.20 -3.47 10.11
C LYS A 5 -11.60 -3.56 11.52
N LEU A 6 -11.11 -2.45 12.06
CA LEU A 6 -10.61 -2.39 13.44
C LEU A 6 -11.74 -2.62 14.45
N CYS A 7 -12.91 -1.98 14.29
CA CYS A 7 -14.07 -2.23 15.16
C CYS A 7 -14.42 -3.73 15.19
N ASN A 8 -14.52 -4.37 14.02
CA ASN A 8 -14.82 -5.79 13.92
C ASN A 8 -13.75 -6.66 14.59
N THR A 9 -12.48 -6.27 14.49
CA THR A 9 -11.37 -6.97 15.17
C THR A 9 -11.48 -6.82 16.70
N PHE A 10 -11.78 -5.62 17.20
CA PHE A 10 -12.01 -5.43 18.64
C PHE A 10 -13.17 -6.28 19.14
N GLU A 11 -14.30 -6.30 18.42
CA GLU A 11 -15.46 -7.11 18.80
C GLU A 11 -15.14 -8.61 18.79
N SER A 12 -14.41 -9.10 17.79
CA SER A 12 -14.07 -10.53 17.67
C SER A 12 -13.01 -11.00 18.66
N VAL A 13 -12.01 -10.17 18.98
CA VAL A 13 -10.85 -10.57 19.79
C VAL A 13 -11.00 -10.17 21.26
N LYS A 14 -11.59 -8.99 21.53
CA LYS A 14 -11.75 -8.45 22.88
C LYS A 14 -13.16 -8.59 23.42
N HIS A 15 -14.12 -8.99 22.57
CA HIS A 15 -15.56 -9.04 22.89
C HIS A 15 -16.11 -7.67 23.33
N GLU A 16 -15.48 -6.59 22.87
CA GLU A 16 -15.85 -5.21 23.16
C GLU A 16 -16.34 -4.52 21.90
N LYS A 17 -17.51 -3.89 21.98
CA LYS A 17 -18.04 -3.05 20.90
C LYS A 17 -17.44 -1.65 21.01
N VAL A 18 -16.61 -1.28 20.03
CA VAL A 18 -16.05 0.05 19.93
C VAL A 18 -16.70 0.81 18.77
N ASN A 19 -17.10 2.05 19.02
CA ASN A 19 -17.69 2.90 17.99
C ASN A 19 -16.64 3.27 16.94
N ARG A 20 -17.05 3.27 15.67
CA ARG A 20 -16.19 3.68 14.54
C ARG A 20 -15.62 5.09 14.73
N MET A 21 -16.38 6.04 15.26
CA MET A 21 -15.90 7.40 15.53
C MET A 21 -14.76 7.39 16.54
N THR A 22 -14.86 6.59 17.60
CA THR A 22 -13.82 6.42 18.62
C THR A 22 -12.53 5.92 17.99
N ILE A 23 -12.59 4.89 17.15
CA ILE A 23 -11.42 4.36 16.43
C ILE A 23 -10.83 5.45 15.50
N THR A 24 -11.69 6.18 14.79
CA THR A 24 -11.23 7.26 13.91
C THR A 24 -10.51 8.37 14.69
N SER A 25 -11.03 8.75 15.86
CA SER A 25 -10.39 9.75 16.73
C SER A 25 -9.03 9.28 17.25
N TYR A 26 -8.93 8.01 17.68
CA TYR A 26 -7.64 7.46 18.13
C TYR A 26 -6.61 7.39 17.00
N LEU A 27 -7.01 7.01 15.80
CA LEU A 27 -6.12 7.06 14.63
C LEU A 27 -5.67 8.50 14.34
N GLY A 28 -6.56 9.49 14.49
CA GLY A 28 -6.22 10.90 14.41
C GLY A 28 -5.15 11.30 15.43
N TYR A 29 -5.36 10.98 16.71
CA TYR A 29 -4.38 11.28 17.76
C TYR A 29 -3.01 10.62 17.53
N LEU A 30 -2.99 9.40 17.01
CA LEU A 30 -1.74 8.73 16.65
C LEU A 30 -1.02 9.44 15.50
N CYS A 31 -1.77 9.96 14.51
CA CYS A 31 -1.20 10.79 13.45
C CYS A 31 -0.67 12.13 13.98
N GLU A 32 -1.45 12.84 14.80
CA GLU A 32 -1.05 14.11 15.42
C GLU A 32 0.18 13.96 16.32
N SER A 33 0.37 12.77 16.92
CA SER A 33 1.53 12.43 17.74
C SER A 33 2.73 11.93 16.94
N PHE A 34 2.68 11.94 15.60
CA PHE A 34 3.73 11.44 14.71
C PHE A 34 4.12 9.96 14.95
N LEU A 35 3.21 9.15 15.48
CA LEU A 35 3.43 7.71 15.65
C LEU A 35 3.12 6.94 14.38
N ILE A 36 2.10 7.41 13.64
CA ILE A 36 1.72 6.86 12.35
C ILE A 36 1.44 7.99 11.35
N GLU A 37 1.68 7.70 10.08
CA GLU A 37 1.26 8.53 8.96
C GLU A 37 0.10 7.89 8.20
N ARG A 38 -0.78 8.74 7.68
CA ARG A 38 -1.93 8.33 6.89
C ARG A 38 -1.70 8.61 5.42
N SER A 39 -1.83 7.57 4.58
CA SER A 39 -1.79 7.70 3.13
C SER A 39 -3.19 7.52 2.52
N SER A 40 -3.55 8.40 1.60
CA SER A 40 -4.81 8.39 0.89
C SER A 40 -4.77 7.43 -0.31
N GLN A 41 -5.94 6.97 -0.74
CA GLN A 41 -6.03 6.22 -2.00
C GLN A 41 -6.26 7.18 -3.18
N TYR A 42 -5.55 6.92 -4.27
CA TYR A 42 -5.64 7.66 -5.52
C TYR A 42 -6.07 6.73 -6.66
N ASP A 43 -7.21 7.02 -7.26
CA ASP A 43 -7.67 6.37 -8.49
C ASP A 43 -6.83 6.88 -9.67
N ILE A 44 -5.94 6.04 -10.17
CA ILE A 44 -4.98 6.41 -11.22
C ILE A 44 -5.70 6.72 -12.53
N LYS A 45 -6.72 5.94 -12.89
CA LYS A 45 -7.51 6.16 -14.11
C LYS A 45 -8.49 7.32 -13.98
N GLY A 46 -9.18 7.40 -12.87
CA GLY A 46 -10.13 8.48 -12.57
C GLY A 46 -9.46 9.79 -12.21
N LYS A 47 -8.15 9.81 -11.94
CA LYS A 47 -7.34 10.98 -11.54
C LYS A 47 -7.96 11.73 -10.36
N LYS A 48 -8.43 10.98 -9.35
CA LYS A 48 -9.10 11.53 -8.16
C LYS A 48 -8.74 10.78 -6.89
N TYR A 49 -8.81 11.47 -5.77
CA TYR A 49 -8.67 10.84 -4.47
C TYR A 49 -9.93 10.05 -4.08
N ILE A 50 -9.72 8.98 -3.35
CA ILE A 50 -10.78 8.15 -2.76
C ILE A 50 -10.72 8.37 -1.26
N ASP A 51 -11.83 8.83 -0.66
CA ASP A 51 -11.88 9.23 0.74
C ASP A 51 -11.71 8.09 1.76
N SER A 52 -11.77 6.85 1.33
CA SER A 52 -11.64 5.69 2.22
C SER A 52 -11.55 4.41 1.39
N PRO A 53 -10.82 3.36 1.83
CA PRO A 53 -10.04 3.29 3.08
C PRO A 53 -8.66 3.94 2.98
N TYR A 54 -8.12 4.38 4.12
CA TYR A 54 -6.72 4.83 4.23
C TYR A 54 -5.80 3.68 4.56
N LYS A 55 -4.51 3.76 4.15
CA LYS A 55 -3.42 3.00 4.76
C LYS A 55 -2.72 3.83 5.83
N TYR A 56 -2.19 3.15 6.83
CA TYR A 56 -1.44 3.78 7.92
C TYR A 56 -0.07 3.11 8.02
N TYR A 57 0.96 3.91 8.11
CA TYR A 57 2.35 3.51 8.23
C TYR A 57 2.93 4.03 9.54
N PHE A 58 3.74 3.23 10.20
CA PHE A 58 4.45 3.67 11.40
C PHE A 58 5.60 4.61 11.00
N CYS A 59 5.71 5.75 11.67
CA CYS A 59 6.85 6.65 11.47
C CYS A 59 8.17 6.01 11.91
N ASP A 60 8.10 5.13 12.90
CA ASP A 60 9.23 4.34 13.40
C ASP A 60 8.85 2.85 13.50
N CYS A 61 9.46 2.03 12.63
CA CYS A 61 9.25 0.58 12.64
C CYS A 61 9.87 -0.10 13.89
N GLY A 62 10.90 0.48 14.50
CA GLY A 62 11.48 0.01 15.74
C GLY A 62 10.51 0.13 16.89
N LEU A 63 9.83 1.27 17.00
CA LEU A 63 8.79 1.50 18.01
C LEU A 63 7.60 0.52 17.84
N ARG A 64 7.17 0.28 16.59
CA ARG A 64 6.18 -0.76 16.28
C ARG A 64 6.62 -2.14 16.79
N ASN A 65 7.84 -2.53 16.45
CA ASN A 65 8.35 -3.85 16.80
C ASN A 65 8.55 -4.00 18.30
N ALA A 66 9.05 -2.98 19.00
CA ALA A 66 9.16 -2.95 20.45
C ALA A 66 7.79 -3.13 21.13
N ARG A 67 6.73 -2.45 20.63
CA ARG A 67 5.36 -2.60 21.15
C ARG A 67 4.82 -4.03 20.97
N LEU A 68 5.30 -4.76 19.96
CA LEU A 68 4.98 -6.17 19.70
C LEU A 68 5.97 -7.12 20.39
N ASN A 69 6.85 -6.65 21.27
CA ASN A 69 7.94 -7.41 21.89
C ASN A 69 8.79 -8.15 20.86
N PHE A 70 9.03 -7.55 19.69
CA PHE A 70 9.74 -8.12 18.54
C PHE A 70 9.19 -9.49 18.08
N ARG A 71 7.92 -9.78 18.39
CA ARG A 71 7.20 -10.94 17.89
C ARG A 71 6.49 -10.55 16.61
N GLN A 72 6.19 -11.50 15.74
CA GLN A 72 5.43 -11.28 14.49
C GLN A 72 6.09 -10.23 13.57
N ILE A 73 7.37 -10.41 13.29
CA ILE A 73 8.06 -9.62 12.29
C ILE A 73 7.61 -10.10 10.91
N GLU A 74 6.72 -9.34 10.28
CA GLU A 74 6.26 -9.58 8.91
C GLU A 74 7.10 -8.73 7.96
N PHE A 75 8.14 -9.33 7.39
CA PHE A 75 9.12 -8.62 6.57
C PHE A 75 8.50 -7.88 5.37
N THR A 76 7.45 -8.43 4.77
CA THR A 76 6.75 -7.77 3.65
C THR A 76 6.13 -6.44 4.08
N HIS A 77 5.40 -6.43 5.20
CA HIS A 77 4.80 -5.20 5.73
C HIS A 77 5.85 -4.21 6.26
N LEU A 78 6.95 -4.71 6.82
CA LEU A 78 8.06 -3.84 7.24
C LEU A 78 8.75 -3.20 6.05
N LEU A 79 9.01 -3.96 4.99
CA LEU A 79 9.60 -3.42 3.76
C LEU A 79 8.73 -2.31 3.17
N GLU A 80 7.43 -2.56 3.03
CA GLU A 80 6.48 -1.56 2.54
C GLU A 80 6.52 -0.29 3.42
N ASN A 81 6.51 -0.44 4.76
CA ASN A 81 6.59 0.68 5.67
C ASN A 81 7.91 1.46 5.56
N VAL A 82 9.05 0.77 5.45
CA VAL A 82 10.36 1.40 5.29
C VAL A 82 10.43 2.17 3.97
N ILE A 83 9.94 1.59 2.87
CA ILE A 83 9.87 2.28 1.58
C ILE A 83 9.02 3.54 1.67
N TYR A 84 7.84 3.46 2.31
CA TYR A 84 6.98 4.62 2.51
C TYR A 84 7.71 5.75 3.23
N ASN A 85 8.34 5.45 4.37
CA ASN A 85 9.08 6.45 5.16
C ASN A 85 10.24 7.05 4.35
N GLU A 86 11.00 6.22 3.63
CA GLU A 86 12.12 6.68 2.80
C GLU A 86 11.66 7.60 1.66
N LEU A 87 10.51 7.31 1.05
CA LEU A 87 9.93 8.17 0.01
C LEU A 87 9.53 9.54 0.57
N LEU A 88 8.94 9.59 1.77
CA LEU A 88 8.62 10.85 2.46
C LEU A 88 9.89 11.65 2.79
N ILE A 89 10.94 11.01 3.32
CA ILE A 89 12.23 11.64 3.63
C ILE A 89 12.85 12.26 2.37
N ARG A 90 12.69 11.62 1.21
CA ARG A 90 13.14 12.13 -0.08
C ARG A 90 12.25 13.23 -0.67
N GLY A 91 11.20 13.64 0.04
CA GLY A 91 10.32 14.75 -0.34
C GLY A 91 9.27 14.39 -1.38
N PHE A 92 8.92 13.11 -1.52
CA PHE A 92 7.78 12.70 -2.35
C PHE A 92 6.47 12.88 -1.60
N ASN A 93 5.42 13.27 -2.31
CA ASN A 93 4.05 13.06 -1.88
C ASN A 93 3.67 11.63 -2.27
N VAL A 94 3.23 10.82 -1.30
CA VAL A 94 3.03 9.38 -1.46
C VAL A 94 1.58 9.02 -1.20
N ASP A 95 0.92 8.47 -2.21
CA ASP A 95 -0.45 7.96 -2.15
C ASP A 95 -0.47 6.46 -2.46
N ILE A 96 -1.54 5.78 -2.10
CA ILE A 96 -1.79 4.38 -2.49
C ILE A 96 -2.52 4.38 -3.83
N GLY A 97 -1.99 3.70 -4.83
CA GLY A 97 -2.60 3.63 -6.14
C GLY A 97 -3.74 2.61 -6.21
N VAL A 98 -4.80 2.95 -6.91
CA VAL A 98 -5.86 2.00 -7.27
C VAL A 98 -6.13 2.09 -8.77
N VAL A 99 -6.11 0.93 -9.45
CA VAL A 99 -6.52 0.80 -10.85
C VAL A 99 -7.69 -0.15 -10.94
N THR A 100 -8.82 0.34 -11.41
CA THR A 100 -10.00 -0.50 -11.66
C THR A 100 -10.02 -0.98 -13.10
N LYS A 101 -10.12 -2.29 -13.30
CA LYS A 101 -10.35 -2.92 -14.62
C LYS A 101 -11.62 -3.75 -14.64
N GLN A 102 -12.24 -3.79 -15.81
CA GLN A 102 -13.28 -4.77 -16.10
C GLN A 102 -12.61 -6.06 -16.60
N VAL A 103 -12.81 -7.13 -15.86
CA VAL A 103 -12.29 -8.47 -16.19
C VAL A 103 -13.46 -9.36 -16.58
N ARG A 104 -13.31 -10.12 -17.66
CA ARG A 104 -14.30 -11.12 -18.08
C ARG A 104 -14.07 -12.38 -17.23
N ILE A 105 -15.12 -12.93 -16.66
CA ILE A 105 -15.08 -14.20 -15.94
C ILE A 105 -15.62 -15.34 -16.82
N ASP A 106 -15.44 -16.57 -16.38
CA ASP A 106 -15.71 -17.79 -17.17
C ASP A 106 -17.17 -17.93 -17.65
N ASP A 107 -18.12 -17.33 -16.94
CA ASP A 107 -19.55 -17.28 -17.33
C ASP A 107 -19.87 -16.22 -18.40
N GLY A 108 -18.84 -15.49 -18.89
CA GLY A 108 -18.96 -14.42 -19.87
C GLY A 108 -19.35 -13.07 -19.32
N SER A 109 -19.67 -12.96 -18.02
CA SER A 109 -19.98 -11.70 -17.37
C SER A 109 -18.71 -10.85 -17.14
N ARG A 110 -18.90 -9.53 -16.90
CA ARG A 110 -17.81 -8.62 -16.61
C ARG A 110 -17.90 -8.15 -15.16
N ILE A 111 -16.82 -8.37 -14.42
CA ILE A 111 -16.68 -7.86 -13.06
C ILE A 111 -15.65 -6.73 -13.00
N ARG A 112 -15.84 -5.78 -12.09
CA ARG A 112 -14.84 -4.77 -11.76
C ARG A 112 -13.85 -5.36 -10.78
N ARG A 113 -12.56 -5.37 -11.15
CA ARG A 113 -11.46 -5.78 -10.28
C ARG A 113 -10.57 -4.59 -9.99
N ASN A 114 -10.32 -4.34 -8.71
CA ASN A 114 -9.38 -3.31 -8.27
C ASN A 114 -8.00 -3.93 -8.08
N TYR A 115 -7.00 -3.29 -8.66
CA TYR A 115 -5.59 -3.59 -8.45
C TYR A 115 -4.99 -2.47 -7.63
N GLU A 116 -4.37 -2.82 -6.52
CA GLU A 116 -3.68 -1.88 -5.65
C GLU A 116 -2.22 -1.75 -6.12
N ILE A 117 -1.70 -0.54 -6.06
CA ILE A 117 -0.30 -0.19 -6.25
C ILE A 117 0.17 0.42 -4.95
N ASP A 118 1.24 -0.14 -4.39
CA ASP A 118 1.67 0.25 -3.06
C ASP A 118 1.91 1.76 -2.97
N PHE A 119 2.58 2.36 -3.97
CA PHE A 119 2.85 3.79 -3.91
C PHE A 119 2.72 4.48 -5.27
N VAL A 120 2.02 5.61 -5.26
CA VAL A 120 2.02 6.64 -6.31
C VAL A 120 2.82 7.81 -5.75
N CYS A 121 4.03 8.01 -6.25
CA CYS A 121 4.97 9.00 -5.73
C CYS A 121 5.02 10.20 -6.67
N ASN A 122 4.70 11.38 -6.15
CA ASN A 122 4.73 12.63 -6.91
C ASN A 122 5.76 13.60 -6.31
N GLN A 123 6.59 14.20 -7.17
CA GLN A 123 7.50 15.28 -6.79
C GLN A 123 7.68 16.24 -7.97
N GLY A 124 7.03 17.38 -7.91
CA GLY A 124 6.96 18.32 -9.04
C GLY A 124 6.32 17.68 -10.27
N SER A 125 7.01 17.65 -11.40
CA SER A 125 6.56 17.02 -12.64
C SER A 125 6.85 15.52 -12.72
N ARG A 126 7.56 14.96 -11.74
CA ARG A 126 7.94 13.54 -11.71
C ARG A 126 6.87 12.72 -11.01
N ARG A 127 6.52 11.59 -11.61
CA ARG A 127 5.65 10.57 -11.02
C ARG A 127 6.29 9.20 -11.18
N TYR A 128 6.16 8.39 -10.14
CA TYR A 128 6.60 6.99 -10.12
C TYR A 128 5.48 6.13 -9.55
N TYR A 129 5.34 4.92 -10.09
CA TYR A 129 4.50 3.87 -9.53
C TYR A 129 5.43 2.81 -8.96
N ILE A 130 5.27 2.52 -7.68
CA ILE A 130 6.16 1.61 -6.98
C ILE A 130 5.36 0.49 -6.35
N GLN A 131 5.82 -0.73 -6.57
CA GLN A 131 5.36 -1.94 -5.89
C GLN A 131 6.49 -2.47 -5.02
N SER A 132 6.16 -2.99 -3.84
CA SER A 132 7.12 -3.61 -2.94
C SER A 132 6.94 -5.13 -2.92
N ALA A 133 8.04 -5.88 -3.01
CA ALA A 133 8.00 -7.33 -2.87
C ALA A 133 9.21 -7.78 -2.05
N TYR A 134 8.98 -8.56 -0.98
CA TYR A 134 10.11 -9.04 -0.18
C TYR A 134 10.98 -10.01 -0.96
N ARG A 135 10.36 -10.94 -1.69
CA ARG A 135 11.00 -11.92 -2.57
C ARG A 135 10.17 -12.17 -3.81
N MET A 136 10.85 -12.35 -4.93
CA MET A 136 10.29 -12.88 -6.17
C MET A 136 10.84 -14.29 -6.39
N ILE A 137 10.19 -15.31 -5.81
CA ILE A 137 10.71 -16.68 -5.75
C ILE A 137 10.51 -17.43 -7.08
N ASP A 138 9.44 -17.10 -7.80
CA ASP A 138 9.05 -17.76 -9.05
C ASP A 138 8.38 -16.80 -10.02
N GLU A 139 8.19 -17.24 -11.27
CA GLU A 139 7.56 -16.45 -12.32
C GLU A 139 6.10 -16.06 -12.01
N GLU A 140 5.39 -16.89 -11.25
CA GLU A 140 4.01 -16.60 -10.88
C GLU A 140 3.95 -15.41 -9.93
N LYS A 141 4.84 -15.36 -8.94
CA LYS A 141 4.98 -14.24 -8.01
C LYS A 141 5.39 -12.96 -8.75
N VAL A 142 6.35 -13.06 -9.68
CA VAL A 142 6.73 -11.93 -10.56
C VAL A 142 5.51 -11.40 -11.31
N ARG A 143 4.75 -12.27 -11.95
CA ARG A 143 3.54 -11.88 -12.71
C ARG A 143 2.47 -11.23 -11.82
N GLN A 144 2.31 -11.70 -10.58
CA GLN A 144 1.36 -11.12 -9.62
C GLN A 144 1.76 -9.69 -9.23
N GLU A 145 3.02 -9.47 -8.88
CA GLU A 145 3.51 -8.14 -8.49
C GLU A 145 3.49 -7.15 -9.67
N GLU A 146 3.83 -7.60 -10.86
CA GLU A 146 3.76 -6.78 -12.06
C GLU A 146 2.32 -6.51 -12.54
N ALA A 147 1.36 -7.39 -12.21
CA ALA A 147 0.01 -7.29 -12.75
C ALA A 147 -0.69 -5.96 -12.44
N SER A 148 -0.44 -5.38 -11.27
CA SER A 148 -0.97 -4.07 -10.90
C SER A 148 -0.37 -2.96 -11.76
N LEU A 149 0.96 -2.95 -11.93
CA LEU A 149 1.70 -1.96 -12.71
C LEU A 149 1.42 -2.06 -14.22
N ARG A 150 1.29 -3.27 -14.77
CA ARG A 150 0.92 -3.50 -16.18
C ARG A 150 -0.46 -2.96 -16.53
N ASN A 151 -1.31 -2.75 -15.53
CA ASN A 151 -2.66 -2.22 -15.70
C ASN A 151 -2.71 -0.69 -15.80
N ILE A 152 -1.59 0.00 -15.66
CA ILE A 152 -1.46 1.46 -15.80
C ILE A 152 -1.06 1.77 -17.25
N ASP A 153 -1.90 2.55 -17.92
CA ASP A 153 -1.77 2.83 -19.36
C ASP A 153 -1.03 4.16 -19.64
N ASP A 154 -0.25 4.69 -18.69
CA ASP A 154 0.55 5.90 -18.86
C ASP A 154 2.06 5.59 -18.98
N SER A 155 2.85 6.63 -19.33
CA SER A 155 4.29 6.54 -19.58
C SER A 155 5.17 6.81 -18.37
N PHE A 156 4.59 7.01 -17.17
CA PHE A 156 5.40 7.22 -15.98
C PHE A 156 6.13 5.94 -15.56
N LYS A 157 7.28 6.12 -14.93
CA LYS A 157 8.13 5.00 -14.49
C LYS A 157 7.39 4.10 -13.51
N LYS A 158 7.53 2.79 -13.74
CA LYS A 158 7.03 1.71 -12.91
C LYS A 158 8.21 0.95 -12.33
N ILE A 159 8.21 0.72 -11.03
CA ILE A 159 9.37 0.18 -10.30
C ILE A 159 8.87 -0.88 -9.33
N ILE A 160 9.57 -2.00 -9.23
CA ILE A 160 9.41 -2.97 -8.16
C ILE A 160 10.65 -2.90 -7.27
N ILE A 161 10.44 -2.67 -5.98
CA ILE A 161 11.52 -2.67 -4.98
C ILE A 161 11.50 -4.01 -4.26
N LEU A 162 12.65 -4.68 -4.29
CA LEU A 162 12.85 -5.98 -3.66
C LEU A 162 13.51 -5.84 -2.28
N GLY A 163 13.10 -6.68 -1.34
CA GLY A 163 13.71 -6.77 0.00
C GLY A 163 15.07 -7.47 0.01
N GLU A 164 15.45 -8.11 -1.09
CA GLU A 164 16.73 -8.77 -1.28
C GLU A 164 17.57 -8.03 -2.31
N SER A 165 18.90 -8.05 -2.13
CA SER A 165 19.82 -7.44 -3.09
C SER A 165 19.81 -8.21 -4.40
N THR A 166 19.37 -7.57 -5.47
CA THR A 166 19.39 -8.12 -6.82
C THR A 166 19.95 -7.08 -7.79
N PRO A 167 20.54 -7.50 -8.92
CA PRO A 167 20.85 -6.59 -10.01
C PRO A 167 19.58 -5.84 -10.48
N VAL A 168 19.74 -4.60 -10.93
CA VAL A 168 18.65 -3.87 -11.58
C VAL A 168 18.32 -4.56 -12.91
N ILE A 169 17.07 -4.95 -13.07
CA ILE A 169 16.56 -5.62 -14.27
C ILE A 169 15.49 -4.73 -14.89
N HIS A 170 15.51 -4.59 -16.19
CA HIS A 170 14.44 -3.96 -16.96
C HIS A 170 13.73 -5.04 -17.79
N ASN A 171 12.44 -5.16 -17.61
CA ASN A 171 11.66 -6.09 -18.41
C ASN A 171 11.08 -5.41 -19.67
N GLU A 172 10.43 -6.21 -20.53
CA GLU A 172 9.80 -5.73 -21.78
C GLU A 172 8.66 -4.72 -21.57
N TYR A 173 8.13 -4.58 -20.36
CA TYR A 173 7.08 -3.61 -19.99
C TYR A 173 7.64 -2.31 -19.39
N GLY A 174 8.96 -2.17 -19.33
CA GLY A 174 9.63 -1.00 -18.74
C GLY A 174 9.53 -0.91 -17.21
N ILE A 175 9.35 -2.07 -16.56
CA ILE A 175 9.31 -2.21 -15.10
C ILE A 175 10.68 -2.68 -14.62
#